data_630eaa6a2e58fa4440f8fa42be075c3f
#
_entry.id   630eaa6a2e58fa4440f8fa42be075c3f
#
_cell.length_a   1.000
_cell.length_b   1.000
_cell.length_c   1.000
_cell.angle_alpha   90.00
_cell.angle_beta   90.00
_cell.angle_gamma   90.00
#
_symmetry.space_group_name_H-M   'P 1'
#
loop_
_entity.id
_entity.type
_entity.pdbx_description
1 polymer ?
#
loop_
_entity_poly.entity_id
_entity_poly.type
_entity_poly.pdbx_seq_one_letter_code
_entity_poly.pdbx_strand_id
1 'polypeptide(L)'
;SSAASDVYKRQVSTIDLRLLRRIVRDNRTRGYDVIKTIDNWQSVRNGEEKYIFPYIHQANVIINTALAYEVGVLKVYVEPLLLSVSVDSIYYEEARRLVDFLKQFFPIPGEYVNDESILREFIGGRYND
;
A
#
# COMPACT_ATOMS: atom_id res chain seq x y z
N SER A 1 23.86 -11.02 -1.21
CA SER A 1 23.49 -11.92 -2.29
C SER A 1 22.08 -11.61 -2.80
N SER A 2 21.74 -12.14 -3.96
CA SER A 2 20.44 -11.93 -4.58
C SER A 2 19.29 -12.43 -3.70
N ALA A 3 19.46 -13.56 -2.99
CA ALA A 3 18.41 -14.12 -2.14
C ALA A 3 18.06 -13.21 -0.96
N ALA A 4 19.05 -12.66 -0.28
CA ALA A 4 18.83 -11.74 0.83
C ALA A 4 18.18 -10.45 0.35
N SER A 5 18.61 -9.92 -0.80
CA SER A 5 18.01 -8.74 -1.41
C SER A 5 16.54 -8.97 -1.78
N ASP A 6 16.20 -10.15 -2.31
CA ASP A 6 14.83 -10.49 -2.68
C ASP A 6 13.92 -10.60 -1.46
N VAL A 7 14.41 -11.21 -0.36
CA VAL A 7 13.65 -11.29 0.89
C VAL A 7 13.38 -9.90 1.44
N TYR A 8 14.38 -9.03 1.43
CA TYR A 8 14.23 -7.64 1.90
C TYR A 8 13.18 -6.90 1.06
N LYS A 9 13.23 -7.02 -0.25
CA LYS A 9 12.26 -6.38 -1.15
C LYS A 9 10.84 -6.87 -0.88
N ARG A 10 10.66 -8.16 -0.62
CA ARG A 10 9.35 -8.73 -0.32
C ARG A 10 8.77 -8.19 0.98
N GLN A 11 9.60 -8.04 2.01
CA GLN A 11 9.17 -7.47 3.29
C GLN A 11 8.75 -6.02 3.14
N VAL A 12 9.56 -5.21 2.46
CA VAL A 12 9.26 -3.80 2.19
C VAL A 12 7.95 -3.72 1.42
N SER A 13 7.73 -4.59 0.44
CA SER A 13 6.49 -4.63 -0.34
C SER A 13 5.27 -4.91 0.53
N THR A 14 5.40 -5.79 1.53
CA THR A 14 4.29 -6.11 2.44
C THR A 14 3.92 -4.91 3.30
N ILE A 15 4.91 -4.21 3.85
CA ILE A 15 4.68 -2.99 4.64
C ILE A 15 4.05 -1.92 3.75
N ASP A 16 4.57 -1.75 2.55
CA ASP A 16 4.06 -0.78 1.59
C ASP A 16 2.62 -1.10 1.19
N LEU A 17 2.29 -2.36 0.98
CA LEU A 17 0.93 -2.78 0.68
C LEU A 17 -0.04 -2.35 1.78
N ARG A 18 0.33 -2.53 3.03
CA ARG A 18 -0.50 -2.13 4.17
C ARG A 18 -0.73 -0.63 4.18
N LEU A 19 0.31 0.16 3.90
CA LEU A 19 0.19 1.60 3.79
C LEU A 19 -0.72 2.00 2.62
N LEU A 20 -0.52 1.40 1.46
CA LEU A 20 -1.34 1.69 0.29
C LEU A 20 -2.82 1.40 0.54
N ARG A 21 -3.12 0.27 1.18
CA ARG A 21 -4.49 -0.06 1.57
C ARG A 21 -5.08 1.01 2.48
N ARG A 22 -4.29 1.46 3.45
CA ARG A 22 -4.75 2.48 4.39
C ARG A 22 -5.02 3.81 3.71
N ILE A 23 -4.15 4.22 2.78
CA ILE A 23 -4.35 5.46 2.03
C ILE A 23 -5.67 5.41 1.27
N VAL A 24 -5.94 4.34 0.55
CA VAL A 24 -7.17 4.20 -0.22
C VAL A 24 -8.40 4.22 0.69
N ARG A 25 -8.38 3.43 1.76
CA ARG A 25 -9.51 3.34 2.68
C ARG A 25 -9.78 4.66 3.39
N ASP A 26 -8.74 5.29 3.92
CA ASP A 26 -8.89 6.54 4.67
C ASP A 26 -9.40 7.67 3.78
N ASN A 27 -8.93 7.73 2.54
CA ASN A 27 -9.44 8.71 1.59
C ASN A 27 -10.92 8.46 1.29
N ARG A 28 -11.30 7.20 1.05
CA ARG A 28 -12.68 6.86 0.71
C ARG A 28 -13.64 7.01 1.88
N THR A 29 -13.27 6.51 3.06
CA THR A 29 -14.23 6.40 4.17
C THR A 29 -14.16 7.56 5.16
N ARG A 30 -13.03 8.24 5.27
CA ARG A 30 -12.81 9.31 6.24
C ARG A 30 -12.53 10.66 5.60
N GLY A 31 -12.38 10.69 4.27
CA GLY A 31 -12.04 11.92 3.56
C GLY A 31 -10.64 12.44 3.88
N TYR A 32 -9.75 11.60 4.38
CA TYR A 32 -8.38 12.01 4.67
C TYR A 32 -7.58 12.15 3.38
N ASP A 33 -6.78 13.21 3.29
CA ASP A 33 -5.81 13.28 2.22
C ASP A 33 -4.65 12.30 2.49
N VAL A 34 -3.85 12.06 1.46
CA VAL A 34 -2.74 11.11 1.54
C VAL A 34 -1.71 11.53 2.58
N ILE A 35 -1.49 12.84 2.74
CA ILE A 35 -0.51 13.36 3.70
C ILE A 35 -0.91 12.97 5.13
N LYS A 36 -2.19 13.14 5.48
CA LYS A 36 -2.66 12.81 6.82
C LYS A 36 -2.46 11.32 7.11
N THR A 37 -2.75 10.46 6.15
CA THR A 37 -2.57 9.02 6.32
C THR A 37 -1.11 8.64 6.48
N ILE A 38 -0.23 9.21 5.66
CA ILE A 38 1.22 8.95 5.77
C ILE A 38 1.74 9.43 7.12
N ASP A 39 1.32 10.61 7.57
CA ASP A 39 1.73 11.15 8.86
C ASP A 39 1.34 10.21 10.01
N ASN A 40 0.09 9.77 10.03
CA ASN A 40 -0.40 8.82 11.03
C ASN A 40 0.35 7.49 10.96
N TRP A 41 0.72 7.05 9.76
CA TRP A 41 1.42 5.79 9.54
C TRP A 41 2.80 5.77 10.17
N GLN A 42 3.47 6.90 10.25
CA GLN A 42 4.80 6.97 10.87
C GLN A 42 4.76 6.46 12.31
N SER A 43 3.73 6.84 13.08
CA SER A 43 3.57 6.36 14.47
C SER A 43 3.30 4.85 14.53
N VAL A 44 2.44 4.34 13.64
CA VAL A 44 2.13 2.92 13.57
C VAL A 44 3.38 2.11 13.21
N ARG A 45 4.13 2.57 12.22
CA ARG A 45 5.35 1.90 11.78
C ARG A 45 6.41 1.85 12.88
N ASN A 46 6.57 2.92 13.63
CA ASN A 46 7.51 2.94 14.77
C ASN A 46 7.14 1.87 15.80
N GLY A 47 5.84 1.68 16.07
CA GLY A 47 5.39 0.62 16.94
C GLY A 47 5.69 -0.76 16.38
N GLU A 48 5.45 -0.97 15.10
CA GLU A 48 5.73 -2.25 14.44
C GLU A 48 7.22 -2.58 14.45
N GLU A 49 8.07 -1.61 14.21
CA GLU A 49 9.52 -1.83 14.24
C GLU A 49 10.01 -2.28 15.61
N LYS A 50 9.39 -1.76 16.69
CA LYS A 50 9.78 -2.09 18.04
C LYS A 50 9.27 -3.46 18.49
N TYR A 51 8.04 -3.83 18.12
CA TYR A 51 7.35 -4.95 18.74
C TYR A 51 6.99 -6.08 17.76
N ILE A 52 6.57 -5.74 16.53
CA ILE A 52 6.07 -6.70 15.57
C ILE A 52 7.06 -6.98 14.44
N PHE A 53 7.74 -5.93 13.98
CA PHE A 53 8.61 -6.03 12.81
C PHE A 53 9.69 -7.11 12.92
N PRO A 54 10.35 -7.32 14.09
CA PRO A 54 11.32 -8.39 14.21
C PRO A 54 10.74 -9.78 13.91
N TYR A 55 9.48 -10.00 14.26
CA TYR A 55 8.81 -11.28 14.00
C TYR A 55 8.43 -11.41 12.53
N ILE A 56 7.93 -10.34 11.94
CA ILE A 56 7.59 -10.30 10.50
C ILE A 56 8.86 -10.53 9.66
N HIS A 57 9.98 -9.97 10.11
CA HIS A 57 11.26 -10.09 9.42
C HIS A 57 11.70 -11.54 9.25
N GLN A 58 11.31 -12.41 10.16
CA GLN A 58 11.65 -13.83 10.13
C GLN A 58 10.61 -14.66 9.34
N ALA A 59 9.51 -14.08 8.95
CA ALA A 59 8.37 -14.80 8.41
C ALA A 59 8.43 -15.09 6.91
N ASN A 60 9.53 -14.87 6.23
CA ASN A 60 9.72 -15.18 4.79
C ASN A 60 8.51 -14.78 3.93
N VAL A 61 8.19 -13.48 3.93
CA VAL A 61 7.09 -12.98 3.13
C VAL A 61 7.41 -13.14 1.64
N ILE A 62 6.58 -13.89 0.94
CA ILE A 62 6.76 -14.16 -0.49
C ILE A 62 5.75 -13.34 -1.29
N ILE A 63 6.23 -12.57 -2.26
CA ILE A 63 5.36 -11.91 -3.23
C ILE A 63 4.89 -12.99 -4.18
N ASN A 64 3.57 -13.20 -4.22
CA ASN A 64 2.95 -14.16 -5.10
C ASN A 64 1.95 -13.46 -6.04
N THR A 65 1.31 -14.24 -6.89
CA THR A 65 0.34 -13.72 -7.86
C THR A 65 -0.80 -12.97 -7.20
N ALA A 66 -1.29 -13.46 -6.06
CA ALA A 66 -2.38 -12.80 -5.32
C ALA A 66 -1.97 -11.42 -4.82
N LEU A 67 -0.73 -11.31 -4.30
CA LEU A 67 -0.21 -10.03 -3.82
C LEU A 67 -0.02 -9.04 -4.98
N ALA A 68 0.52 -9.51 -6.10
CA ALA A 68 0.70 -8.69 -7.29
C ALA A 68 -0.64 -8.19 -7.84
N TYR A 69 -1.66 -9.05 -7.82
CA TYR A 69 -3.02 -8.68 -8.20
C TYR A 69 -3.56 -7.58 -7.29
N GLU A 70 -3.41 -7.74 -6.00
CA GLU A 70 -3.91 -6.79 -5.01
C GLU A 70 -3.26 -5.41 -5.18
N VAL A 71 -1.94 -5.37 -5.35
CA VAL A 71 -1.23 -4.12 -5.60
C VAL A 71 -1.68 -3.47 -6.91
N GLY A 72 -1.88 -4.28 -7.95
CA GLY A 72 -2.37 -3.78 -9.24
C GLY A 72 -3.74 -3.12 -9.13
N VAL A 73 -4.64 -3.69 -8.32
CA VAL A 73 -5.96 -3.10 -8.07
C VAL A 73 -5.82 -1.80 -7.30
N LEU A 74 -5.06 -1.78 -6.22
CA LEU A 74 -4.88 -0.59 -5.40
C LEU A 74 -4.22 0.55 -6.18
N LYS A 75 -3.32 0.22 -7.11
CA LYS A 75 -2.60 1.21 -7.92
C LYS A 75 -3.54 2.19 -8.60
N VAL A 76 -4.65 1.70 -9.15
CA VAL A 76 -5.62 2.54 -9.88
C VAL A 76 -6.15 3.67 -8.97
N TYR A 77 -6.35 3.36 -7.70
CA TYR A 77 -6.93 4.32 -6.74
C TYR A 77 -5.87 5.17 -6.04
N VAL A 78 -4.72 4.59 -5.73
CA VAL A 78 -3.74 5.25 -4.88
C VAL A 78 -2.74 6.11 -5.66
N GLU A 79 -2.41 5.74 -6.89
CA GLU A 79 -1.40 6.46 -7.67
C GLU A 79 -1.76 7.93 -7.88
N PRO A 80 -3.00 8.28 -8.27
CA PRO A 80 -3.36 9.69 -8.39
C PRO A 80 -3.24 10.45 -7.07
N LEU A 81 -3.57 9.80 -5.95
CA LEU A 81 -3.45 10.42 -4.63
C LEU A 81 -1.99 10.73 -4.29
N LEU A 82 -1.10 9.77 -4.56
CA LEU A 82 0.33 9.96 -4.32
C LEU A 82 0.93 11.03 -5.22
N LEU A 83 0.50 11.06 -6.48
CA LEU A 83 0.98 12.06 -7.44
C LEU A 83 0.51 13.47 -7.11
N SER A 84 -0.55 13.60 -6.31
CA SER A 84 -1.05 14.91 -5.88
C SER A 84 -0.22 15.56 -4.78
N VAL A 85 0.70 14.82 -4.15
CA VAL A 85 1.54 15.37 -3.08
C VAL A 85 2.49 16.40 -3.67
N SER A 86 2.47 17.62 -3.09
CA SER A 86 3.30 18.72 -3.55
C SER A 86 4.79 18.42 -3.36
N VAL A 87 5.59 18.90 -4.30
CA VAL A 87 7.06 18.80 -4.22
C VAL A 87 7.60 19.50 -2.97
N ASP A 88 6.85 20.46 -2.43
CA ASP A 88 7.24 21.20 -1.22
C ASP A 88 6.86 20.47 0.08
N SER A 89 6.09 19.38 -0.02
CA SER A 89 5.69 18.61 1.16
C SER A 89 6.87 17.82 1.71
N ILE A 90 6.94 17.71 3.05
CA ILE A 90 7.92 16.86 3.72
C ILE A 90 7.67 15.36 3.39
N TYR A 91 6.50 15.03 2.87
CA TYR A 91 6.14 13.65 2.50
C TYR A 91 6.32 13.37 1.01
N TYR A 92 6.86 14.32 0.25
CA TYR A 92 7.02 14.16 -1.18
C TYR A 92 7.91 12.96 -1.53
N GLU A 93 9.05 12.83 -0.85
CA GLU A 93 9.97 11.73 -1.11
C GLU A 93 9.32 10.37 -0.84
N GLU A 94 8.56 10.26 0.25
CA GLU A 94 7.85 9.04 0.57
C GLU A 94 6.78 8.74 -0.48
N ALA A 95 6.03 9.74 -0.91
CA ALA A 95 5.03 9.56 -1.95
C ALA A 95 5.68 9.10 -3.26
N ARG A 96 6.81 9.69 -3.64
CA ARG A 96 7.54 9.28 -4.85
C ARG A 96 8.08 7.87 -4.73
N ARG A 97 8.56 7.48 -3.55
CA ARG A 97 9.03 6.12 -3.32
C ARG A 97 7.91 5.11 -3.56
N LEU A 98 6.71 5.42 -3.06
CA LEU A 98 5.55 4.55 -3.27
C LEU A 98 5.10 4.52 -4.73
N VAL A 99 5.16 5.64 -5.44
CA VAL A 99 4.88 5.68 -6.88
C VAL A 99 5.86 4.78 -7.63
N ASP A 100 7.15 4.86 -7.28
CA ASP A 100 8.17 4.03 -7.91
C ASP A 100 7.95 2.54 -7.63
N PHE A 101 7.53 2.21 -6.41
CA PHE A 101 7.14 0.84 -6.06
C PHE A 101 6.00 0.36 -6.97
N LEU A 102 4.98 1.19 -7.17
CA LEU A 102 3.82 0.85 -7.98
C LEU A 102 4.15 0.64 -9.46
N LYS A 103 5.24 1.24 -9.96
CA LYS A 103 5.65 1.06 -11.35
C LYS A 103 5.98 -0.39 -11.72
N GLN A 104 6.23 -1.23 -10.73
CA GLN A 104 6.54 -2.64 -10.95
C GLN A 104 5.28 -3.48 -11.22
N PHE A 105 4.10 -2.89 -11.12
CA PHE A 105 2.83 -3.61 -11.21
C PHE A 105 1.95 -3.03 -12.30
N PHE A 106 1.20 -3.90 -12.99
CA PHE A 106 0.20 -3.45 -13.96
C PHE A 106 -1.06 -3.02 -13.23
N PRO A 107 -1.70 -1.92 -13.67
CA PRO A 107 -2.98 -1.50 -13.08
C PRO A 107 -4.08 -2.50 -13.44
N ILE A 108 -4.92 -2.82 -12.47
CA ILE A 108 -6.06 -3.73 -12.66
C ILE A 108 -7.33 -2.96 -12.31
N PRO A 109 -8.22 -2.72 -13.29
CA PRO A 109 -9.46 -1.99 -13.03
C PRO A 109 -10.31 -2.67 -11.95
N GLY A 110 -10.91 -1.86 -11.08
CA GLY A 110 -11.71 -2.37 -9.95
C GLY A 110 -12.92 -3.18 -10.38
N GLU A 111 -13.41 -2.98 -11.60
CA GLU A 111 -14.55 -3.74 -12.12
C GLU A 111 -14.30 -5.25 -12.19
N TYR A 112 -13.04 -5.65 -12.25
CA TYR A 112 -12.66 -7.07 -12.26
C TYR A 112 -12.56 -7.67 -10.86
N VAL A 113 -12.75 -6.86 -9.80
CA VAL A 113 -12.67 -7.34 -8.44
C VAL A 113 -14.02 -7.91 -8.01
N ASN A 114 -14.01 -9.16 -7.52
CA ASN A 114 -15.21 -9.81 -7.03
C ASN A 114 -15.80 -9.00 -5.87
N ASP A 115 -17.15 -8.89 -5.80
CA ASP A 115 -17.85 -8.15 -4.76
C ASP A 115 -17.53 -8.67 -3.36
N GLU A 116 -17.24 -9.95 -3.23
CA GLU A 116 -16.94 -10.59 -1.96
C GLU A 116 -15.46 -10.48 -1.57
N SER A 117 -14.62 -9.93 -2.45
CA SER A 117 -13.21 -9.78 -2.17
C SER A 117 -12.99 -8.82 -0.99
N ILE A 118 -12.02 -9.15 -0.14
CA ILE A 118 -11.60 -8.26 0.95
C ILE A 118 -11.13 -6.89 0.42
N LEU A 119 -10.67 -6.84 -0.82
CA LEU A 119 -10.25 -5.57 -1.44
C LEU A 119 -11.38 -4.55 -1.49
N ARG A 120 -12.63 -5.00 -1.54
CA ARG A 120 -13.78 -4.09 -1.54
C ARG A 120 -13.89 -3.27 -0.26
N GLU A 121 -13.31 -3.73 0.84
CA GLU A 121 -13.26 -2.94 2.08
C GLU A 121 -12.43 -1.68 1.88
N PHE A 122 -11.47 -1.71 0.99
CA PHE A 122 -10.59 -0.57 0.71
C PHE A 122 -11.09 0.27 -0.45
N ILE A 123 -11.43 -0.35 -1.57
CA ILE A 123 -11.78 0.37 -2.79
C ILE A 123 -13.29 0.69 -2.91
N GLY A 124 -14.15 0.02 -2.12
CA GLY A 124 -15.60 0.21 -2.18
C GLY A 124 -16.25 -0.46 -3.39
N GLY A 125 -17.42 0.01 -3.75
CA GLY A 125 -18.13 -0.45 -4.94
C GLY A 125 -18.82 -1.80 -4.79
N ARG A 126 -19.07 -2.25 -3.55
CA ARG A 126 -19.92 -3.43 -3.32
C ARG A 126 -21.35 -3.07 -3.67
N TYR A 127 -22.13 -4.09 -4.00
CA TYR A 127 -23.54 -3.91 -4.37
C TYR A 127 -24.33 -3.08 -3.34
N ASN A 128 -24.01 -3.19 -2.06
CA ASN A 128 -24.70 -2.50 -0.97
C ASN A 128 -23.97 -1.25 -0.46
N ASP A 129 -22.93 -0.82 -1.12
CA ASP A 129 -22.21 0.41 -0.70
C ASP A 129 -22.94 1.69 -1.21
#